data_8dc90d7f8efbc8b119a217b10423fa3a
#
_entry.id   8dc90d7f8efbc8b119a217b10423fa3a
#
_cell.length_a   1.000
_cell.length_b   1.000
_cell.length_c   1.000
_cell.angle_alpha   90.00
_cell.angle_beta   90.00
_cell.angle_gamma   90.00
#
_symmetry.space_group_name_H-M   'P 1'
#
loop_
_entity.id
_entity.type
_entity.pdbx_description
1 polymer ?
#
loop_
_entity_poly.entity_id
_entity_poly.type
_entity_poly.pdbx_seq_one_letter_code
_entity_poly.pdbx_strand_id
1 'polypeptide(L)'
;MPKWGNINERRNQLHEVIRLSGMNLIIDDTDHPLIIKVASIQSARMQVYFIDNDDYFQNRLQVTDENGEEYEDNDARAIFYARGVLETVKKLRWCPDIIHCHGWMTALAPLYIKKVYKDEPSFRDAKVIFSLYE
;
A
#
# COMPACT_ATOMS: atom_id res chain seq x y z
N MET A 1 -9.71 6.22 16.37
CA MET A 1 -9.88 5.48 15.13
C MET A 1 -11.36 5.30 14.84
N PRO A 2 -11.84 5.73 13.69
CA PRO A 2 -13.25 5.53 13.40
C PRO A 2 -13.56 4.04 13.37
N LYS A 3 -14.63 3.65 14.05
CA LYS A 3 -15.12 2.29 13.92
C LYS A 3 -15.70 2.15 12.50
N TRP A 4 -14.97 1.47 11.67
CA TRP A 4 -15.54 1.06 10.40
C TRP A 4 -16.61 0.03 10.71
N GLY A 5 -17.83 0.32 10.35
CA GLY A 5 -18.93 -0.62 10.49
C GLY A 5 -18.70 -1.90 9.68
N ASN A 6 -19.76 -2.59 9.33
CA ASN A 6 -19.64 -3.76 8.48
C ASN A 6 -19.16 -3.37 7.07
N ILE A 7 -18.82 -4.36 6.27
CA ILE A 7 -18.27 -4.14 4.92
C ILE A 7 -19.22 -3.38 4.01
N ASN A 8 -20.53 -3.51 4.21
CA ASN A 8 -21.54 -2.80 3.42
C ASN A 8 -21.52 -1.30 3.73
N GLU A 9 -21.35 -0.93 5.00
CA GLU A 9 -21.21 0.47 5.40
C GLU A 9 -19.95 1.09 4.80
N ARG A 10 -18.84 0.33 4.76
CA ARG A 10 -17.61 0.80 4.12
C ARG A 10 -17.80 1.06 2.62
N ARG A 11 -18.50 0.16 1.95
CA ARG A 11 -18.81 0.33 0.52
C ARG A 11 -19.65 1.57 0.26
N ASN A 12 -20.60 1.88 1.16
CA ASN A 12 -21.46 3.06 1.02
C ASN A 12 -20.68 4.37 1.21
N GLN A 13 -19.57 4.34 1.94
CA GLN A 13 -18.71 5.52 2.15
C GLN A 13 -17.76 5.77 0.99
N LEU A 14 -17.40 4.72 0.26
CA LEU A 14 -16.52 4.82 -0.90
C LEU A 14 -17.35 5.03 -2.16
N HIS A 15 -16.97 6.00 -2.96
CA HIS A 15 -17.44 6.10 -4.33
C HIS A 15 -16.91 4.92 -5.13
N GLU A 16 -17.41 4.77 -6.36
CA GLU A 16 -16.99 3.71 -7.26
C GLU A 16 -15.46 3.55 -7.27
N VAL A 17 -14.98 2.32 -7.13
CA VAL A 17 -13.56 2.00 -7.23
C VAL A 17 -13.19 1.92 -8.69
N ILE A 18 -12.22 2.71 -9.10
CA ILE A 18 -11.78 2.81 -10.48
C ILE A 18 -10.34 2.31 -10.60
N ARG A 19 -10.07 1.50 -11.62
CA ARG A 19 -8.71 1.14 -11.96
C ARG A 19 -7.99 2.35 -12.54
N LEU A 20 -6.94 2.80 -11.86
CA LEU A 20 -6.19 3.99 -12.28
C LEU A 20 -5.06 3.63 -13.23
N SER A 21 -4.29 2.60 -12.92
CA SER A 21 -3.07 2.26 -13.64
C SER A 21 -2.59 0.85 -13.33
N GLY A 22 -1.58 0.41 -14.06
CA GLY A 22 -0.91 -0.85 -13.81
C GLY A 22 0.55 -0.79 -14.27
N MET A 23 1.39 -1.60 -13.65
CA MET A 23 2.79 -1.83 -14.00
C MET A 23 3.24 -3.18 -13.46
N ASN A 24 4.42 -3.63 -13.85
CA ASN A 24 5.00 -4.84 -13.28
C ASN A 24 6.11 -4.46 -12.29
N LEU A 25 6.14 -5.17 -11.16
CA LEU A 25 7.25 -5.11 -10.21
C LEU A 25 7.99 -6.44 -10.24
N ILE A 26 9.31 -6.37 -10.28
CA ILE A 26 10.16 -7.57 -10.26
C ILE A 26 10.58 -7.83 -8.82
N ILE A 27 10.23 -9.01 -8.32
CA ILE A 27 10.61 -9.49 -6.99
C ILE A 27 11.15 -10.91 -7.16
N ASP A 28 12.36 -11.15 -6.69
CA ASP A 28 13.05 -12.44 -6.83
C ASP A 28 13.08 -12.95 -8.29
N ASP A 29 13.40 -12.05 -9.21
CA ASP A 29 13.48 -12.31 -10.65
C ASP A 29 12.15 -12.71 -11.29
N THR A 30 11.04 -12.50 -10.62
CA THR A 30 9.70 -12.81 -11.12
C THR A 30 8.88 -11.53 -11.25
N ASP A 31 8.22 -11.37 -12.39
CA ASP A 31 7.32 -10.24 -12.63
C ASP A 31 6.01 -10.43 -11.85
N HIS A 32 5.62 -9.40 -11.11
CA HIS A 32 4.33 -9.37 -10.42
C HIS A 32 3.55 -8.14 -10.88
N PRO A 33 2.36 -8.32 -11.44
CA PRO A 33 1.55 -7.17 -11.86
C PRO A 33 1.09 -6.36 -10.66
N LEU A 34 1.35 -5.06 -10.69
CA LEU A 34 0.84 -4.10 -9.74
C LEU A 34 -0.37 -3.41 -10.38
N ILE A 35 -1.53 -3.60 -9.79
CA ILE A 35 -2.76 -2.94 -10.20
C ILE A 35 -3.10 -1.89 -9.16
N ILE A 36 -3.25 -0.65 -9.62
CA ILE A 36 -3.56 0.49 -8.76
C ILE A 36 -4.99 0.88 -9.00
N LYS A 37 -5.80 0.82 -7.97
CA LYS A 37 -7.20 1.26 -7.99
C LYS A 37 -7.36 2.43 -7.04
N VAL A 38 -8.34 3.28 -7.29
CA VAL A 38 -8.61 4.45 -6.46
C VAL A 38 -10.10 4.58 -6.17
N ALA A 39 -10.41 4.98 -4.96
CA ALA A 39 -11.76 5.41 -4.56
C ALA A 39 -11.64 6.69 -3.72
N SER A 40 -12.65 7.53 -3.80
CA SER A 40 -12.67 8.80 -3.08
C SER A 40 -13.69 8.77 -1.96
N ILE A 41 -13.33 9.37 -0.81
CA ILE A 41 -14.25 9.68 0.28
C ILE A 41 -14.38 11.19 0.29
N GLN A 42 -15.41 11.71 -0.39
CA GLN A 42 -15.53 13.16 -0.61
C GLN A 42 -15.76 13.92 0.69
N SER A 43 -16.53 13.37 1.61
CA SER A 43 -16.80 14.00 2.90
C SER A 43 -15.53 14.23 3.74
N ALA A 44 -14.53 13.38 3.59
CA ALA A 44 -13.26 13.48 4.28
C ALA A 44 -12.15 14.11 3.42
N ARG A 45 -12.44 14.45 2.17
CA ARG A 45 -11.45 14.92 1.18
C ARG A 45 -10.26 13.97 1.09
N MET A 46 -10.56 12.66 1.06
CA MET A 46 -9.58 11.60 1.10
C MET A 46 -9.71 10.75 -0.15
N GLN A 47 -8.57 10.28 -0.65
CA GLN A 47 -8.52 9.25 -1.67
C GLN A 47 -7.89 7.99 -1.07
N VAL A 48 -8.44 6.84 -1.42
CA VAL A 48 -7.94 5.54 -1.00
C VAL A 48 -7.39 4.83 -2.23
N TYR A 49 -6.12 4.52 -2.21
CA TYR A 49 -5.46 3.79 -3.29
C TYR A 49 -5.27 2.34 -2.86
N PHE A 50 -5.69 1.44 -3.72
CA PHE A 50 -5.57 0.00 -3.49
C PHE A 50 -4.41 -0.54 -4.29
N ILE A 51 -3.50 -1.18 -3.61
CA ILE A 51 -2.38 -1.91 -4.21
C ILE A 51 -2.83 -3.35 -4.34
N ASP A 52 -3.10 -3.77 -5.56
CA ASP A 52 -3.72 -5.05 -5.83
C ASP A 52 -2.79 -5.99 -6.61
N ASN A 53 -2.77 -7.24 -6.19
CA ASN A 53 -2.09 -8.32 -6.88
C ASN A 53 -2.70 -9.64 -6.41
N ASP A 54 -3.17 -10.45 -7.34
CA ASP A 54 -3.84 -11.71 -7.00
C ASP A 54 -2.89 -12.72 -6.34
N ASP A 55 -1.63 -12.75 -6.74
CA ASP A 55 -0.67 -13.71 -6.20
C ASP A 55 -0.42 -13.52 -4.71
N TYR A 56 -0.37 -12.27 -4.26
CA TYR A 56 -0.01 -11.94 -2.89
C TYR A 56 -1.18 -11.65 -1.97
N PHE A 57 -2.28 -11.12 -2.49
CA PHE A 57 -3.34 -10.55 -1.64
C PHE A 57 -4.71 -11.18 -1.82
N GLN A 58 -4.93 -11.96 -2.87
CA GLN A 58 -6.24 -12.58 -3.06
C GLN A 58 -6.58 -13.52 -1.90
N ASN A 59 -7.71 -13.26 -1.25
CA ASN A 59 -8.20 -14.02 -0.09
C ASN A 59 -7.24 -14.04 1.10
N ARG A 60 -6.29 -13.12 1.15
CA ARG A 60 -5.33 -13.00 2.25
C ARG A 60 -5.40 -11.59 2.83
N LEU A 61 -6.26 -11.41 3.83
CA LEU A 61 -6.50 -10.11 4.44
C LEU A 61 -5.49 -9.78 5.55
N GLN A 62 -4.80 -10.78 6.06
CA GLN A 62 -3.90 -10.66 7.19
C GLN A 62 -2.56 -11.32 6.89
N VAL A 63 -1.68 -11.26 7.86
CA VAL A 63 -0.35 -11.88 7.77
C VAL A 63 -0.34 -13.35 8.16
N THR A 64 -1.44 -13.82 8.75
CA THR A 64 -1.62 -15.20 9.16
C THR A 64 -2.79 -15.85 8.44
N ASP A 65 -2.73 -17.16 8.29
CA ASP A 65 -3.82 -17.97 7.74
C ASP A 65 -4.92 -18.23 8.78
N GLU A 66 -5.89 -19.06 8.41
CA GLU A 66 -7.02 -19.44 9.27
C GLU A 66 -6.57 -20.15 10.56
N ASN A 67 -5.41 -20.79 10.54
CA ASN A 67 -4.85 -21.51 11.66
C ASN A 67 -3.92 -20.66 12.52
N GLY A 68 -3.76 -19.38 12.20
CA GLY A 68 -2.87 -18.47 12.92
C GLY A 68 -1.40 -18.61 12.53
N GLU A 69 -1.09 -19.36 11.48
CA GLU A 69 0.28 -19.51 10.98
C GLU A 69 0.60 -18.42 9.95
N GLU A 70 1.81 -17.88 10.02
CA GLU A 70 2.27 -16.88 9.06
C GLU A 70 2.43 -17.48 7.67
N TYR A 71 2.06 -16.70 6.65
CA TYR A 71 2.30 -17.10 5.26
C TYR A 71 3.79 -17.07 4.97
N GLU A 72 4.27 -18.07 4.22
CA GLU A 72 5.68 -18.19 3.85
C GLU A 72 6.19 -17.02 3.01
N ASP A 73 5.31 -16.41 2.20
CA ASP A 73 5.67 -15.32 1.33
C ASP A 73 5.41 -13.92 1.92
N ASN A 74 5.26 -13.81 3.24
CA ASN A 74 5.01 -12.52 3.88
C ASN A 74 6.11 -11.49 3.62
N ASP A 75 7.36 -11.92 3.51
CA ASP A 75 8.46 -11.03 3.16
C ASP A 75 8.29 -10.43 1.75
N ALA A 76 7.97 -11.26 0.77
CA ALA A 76 7.71 -10.81 -0.60
C ALA A 76 6.45 -9.93 -0.67
N ARG A 77 5.42 -10.27 0.10
CA ARG A 77 4.20 -9.46 0.20
C ARG A 77 4.51 -8.06 0.74
N ALA A 78 5.34 -7.97 1.77
CA ALA A 78 5.76 -6.69 2.35
C ALA A 78 6.58 -5.85 1.37
N ILE A 79 7.51 -6.48 0.65
CA ILE A 79 8.31 -5.83 -0.39
C ILE A 79 7.40 -5.31 -1.50
N PHE A 80 6.49 -6.13 -1.98
CA PHE A 80 5.56 -5.74 -3.04
C PHE A 80 4.69 -4.56 -2.60
N TYR A 81 4.15 -4.61 -1.40
CA TYR A 81 3.30 -3.54 -0.89
C TYR A 81 4.08 -2.23 -0.76
N ALA A 82 5.24 -2.27 -0.12
CA ALA A 82 6.06 -1.06 0.07
C ALA A 82 6.45 -0.43 -1.27
N ARG A 83 6.98 -1.23 -2.19
CA ARG A 83 7.35 -0.74 -3.52
C ARG A 83 6.13 -0.26 -4.31
N GLY A 84 5.02 -0.98 -4.21
CA GLY A 84 3.78 -0.61 -4.88
C GLY A 84 3.25 0.75 -4.44
N VAL A 85 3.27 1.02 -3.16
CA VAL A 85 2.88 2.33 -2.61
C VAL A 85 3.79 3.44 -3.14
N LEU A 86 5.10 3.24 -3.07
CA LEU A 86 6.07 4.26 -3.48
C LEU A 86 6.03 4.52 -4.99
N GLU A 87 5.89 3.48 -5.80
CA GLU A 87 5.74 3.63 -7.24
C GLU A 87 4.41 4.32 -7.59
N THR A 88 3.35 4.09 -6.82
CA THR A 88 2.07 4.78 -7.00
C THR A 88 2.23 6.28 -6.76
N VAL A 89 2.85 6.68 -5.66
CA VAL A 89 3.11 8.09 -5.33
C VAL A 89 3.95 8.75 -6.43
N LYS A 90 4.99 8.09 -6.87
CA LYS A 90 5.87 8.55 -7.93
C LYS A 90 5.12 8.73 -9.26
N LYS A 91 4.28 7.75 -9.62
CA LYS A 91 3.50 7.79 -10.86
C LYS A 91 2.49 8.92 -10.87
N LEU A 92 1.92 9.24 -9.71
CA LEU A 92 1.00 10.36 -9.54
C LEU A 92 1.72 11.71 -9.52
N ARG A 93 3.05 11.72 -9.53
CA ARG A 93 3.88 12.91 -9.40
C ARG A 93 3.54 13.72 -8.16
N TRP A 94 3.18 13.02 -7.11
CA TRP A 94 2.84 13.63 -5.83
C TRP A 94 4.08 13.78 -4.96
N CYS A 95 4.19 14.92 -4.27
CA CYS A 95 5.28 15.17 -3.32
C CYS A 95 4.68 15.31 -1.92
N PRO A 96 4.42 14.21 -1.21
CA PRO A 96 3.84 14.30 0.11
C PRO A 96 4.79 14.96 1.10
N ASP A 97 4.23 15.75 2.01
CA ASP A 97 5.00 16.36 3.09
C ASP A 97 5.31 15.34 4.19
N ILE A 98 4.35 14.47 4.48
CA ILE A 98 4.45 13.46 5.51
C ILE A 98 3.99 12.12 4.94
N ILE A 99 4.77 11.09 5.21
CA ILE A 99 4.41 9.70 4.92
C ILE A 99 4.35 8.96 6.25
N HIS A 100 3.15 8.53 6.62
CA HIS A 100 2.93 7.80 7.86
C HIS A 100 2.68 6.33 7.55
N CYS A 101 3.64 5.49 7.90
CA CYS A 101 3.61 4.05 7.68
C CYS A 101 3.03 3.35 8.90
N HIS A 102 2.04 2.50 8.71
CA HIS A 102 1.38 1.76 9.77
C HIS A 102 1.58 0.25 9.58
N GLY A 103 2.00 -0.41 10.65
CA GLY A 103 2.12 -1.85 10.70
C GLY A 103 3.36 -2.40 10.00
N TRP A 104 3.67 -3.67 10.28
CA TRP A 104 4.92 -4.25 9.82
C TRP A 104 5.00 -4.42 8.28
N MET A 105 3.86 -4.57 7.60
CA MET A 105 3.84 -4.65 6.13
C MET A 105 4.43 -3.40 5.46
N THR A 106 4.45 -2.28 6.15
CA THR A 106 5.02 -1.03 5.64
C THR A 106 6.42 -0.77 6.16
N ALA A 107 6.99 -1.68 6.94
CA ALA A 107 8.27 -1.45 7.62
C ALA A 107 9.44 -1.19 6.65
N LEU A 108 9.38 -1.73 5.45
CA LEU A 108 10.41 -1.52 4.43
C LEU A 108 10.28 -0.17 3.72
N ALA A 109 9.13 0.48 3.77
CA ALA A 109 8.93 1.74 3.05
C ALA A 109 9.91 2.84 3.50
N PRO A 110 10.14 3.07 4.81
CA PRO A 110 11.12 4.06 5.22
C PRO A 110 12.54 3.78 4.70
N LEU A 111 12.93 2.51 4.68
CA LEU A 111 14.23 2.11 4.15
C LEU A 111 14.34 2.40 2.66
N TYR A 112 13.32 2.04 1.88
CA TYR A 112 13.29 2.34 0.44
C TYR A 112 13.36 3.84 0.18
N ILE A 113 12.59 4.65 0.92
CA ILE A 113 12.58 6.10 0.77
C ILE A 113 13.98 6.68 0.99
N LYS A 114 14.67 6.22 2.02
CA LYS A 114 15.99 6.75 2.39
C LYS A 114 17.15 6.22 1.56
N LYS A 115 17.00 5.07 0.92
CA LYS A 115 18.09 4.42 0.19
C LYS A 115 17.85 4.33 -1.32
N VAL A 116 16.72 3.80 -1.73
CA VAL A 116 16.43 3.56 -3.15
C VAL A 116 15.84 4.80 -3.82
N TYR A 117 14.94 5.49 -3.14
CA TYR A 117 14.21 6.64 -3.68
C TYR A 117 14.72 7.97 -3.15
N LYS A 118 15.90 8.01 -2.56
CA LYS A 118 16.44 9.22 -1.90
C LYS A 118 16.53 10.45 -2.81
N ASP A 119 16.78 10.23 -4.10
CA ASP A 119 16.94 11.30 -5.09
C ASP A 119 15.65 11.55 -5.89
N GLU A 120 14.59 10.81 -5.62
CA GLU A 120 13.30 11.01 -6.28
C GLU A 120 12.64 12.29 -5.76
N PRO A 121 12.22 13.21 -6.66
CA PRO A 121 11.59 14.47 -6.23
C PRO A 121 10.37 14.26 -5.33
N SER A 122 9.59 13.19 -5.54
CA SER A 122 8.42 12.91 -4.73
C SER A 122 8.73 12.68 -3.26
N PHE A 123 9.91 12.15 -2.94
CA PHE A 123 10.26 11.74 -1.56
C PHE A 123 11.35 12.57 -0.92
N ARG A 124 12.01 13.43 -1.67
CA ARG A 124 13.19 14.14 -1.20
C ARG A 124 12.95 14.92 0.11
N ASP A 125 11.82 15.59 0.19
CA ASP A 125 11.50 16.48 1.30
C ASP A 125 10.44 15.89 2.25
N ALA A 126 10.03 14.64 2.02
CA ALA A 126 9.01 14.00 2.85
C ALA A 126 9.56 13.57 4.20
N LYS A 127 8.80 13.83 5.25
CA LYS A 127 9.06 13.29 6.58
C LYS A 127 8.37 11.95 6.73
N VAL A 128 9.06 10.97 7.27
CA VAL A 128 8.54 9.61 7.41
C VAL A 128 8.32 9.31 8.89
N ILE A 129 7.10 8.86 9.20
CA ILE A 129 6.70 8.42 10.54
C ILE A 129 6.32 6.94 10.44
N PHE A 130 6.78 6.14 11.38
CA PHE A 130 6.46 4.73 11.42
C PHE A 130 5.79 4.38 12.75
N SER A 131 4.62 3.74 12.68
CA SER A 131 3.88 3.24 13.84
C SER A 131 3.79 1.73 13.78
N LEU A 132 4.25 1.07 14.83
CA LEU A 132 4.18 -0.38 14.96
C LEU A 132 3.06 -0.76 15.92
N TYR A 133 2.22 -1.67 15.51
CA TYR A 133 1.15 -2.24 16.32
C TYR A 133 1.42 -3.71 16.60
N GLU A 134 1.07 -4.14 17.77
CA GLU A 134 1.06 -5.55 18.10
C GLU A 134 -0.25 -6.23 17.68
#